data_5684affdec2d9fdbe8176dd1c8f06bce
#
_entry.id   5684affdec2d9fdbe8176dd1c8f06bce
#
_cell.length_a   1.000
_cell.length_b   1.000
_cell.length_c   1.000
_cell.angle_alpha   90.00
_cell.angle_beta   90.00
_cell.angle_gamma   90.00
#
_symmetry.space_group_name_H-M   'P 1'
#
loop_
_entity.id
_entity.type
_entity.pdbx_description
1 polymer ?
#
loop_
_entity_poly.entity_id
_entity_poly.type
_entity_poly.pdbx_seq_one_letter_code
_entity_poly.pdbx_strand_id
1 'polypeptide(L)'
;MDQPVLSWPVSAGRAEPAERADAARNRRLLLAAAREMLTEDGADKLTMDRLAERAGLGKGTVFRRFGTRAGIFRALLDDAERSFQELVLTGPPPLGPGAPPLDRLVAYGRARIAFLIEHRDIARATLDGSQPIPAGSRTPMSQLHIRVLLSQMDLGPADLDMLAIQLTAALDGPLLLYLSADDLAEPAPPTADRIARAWHDLIRRACRR
;
A
#
# COMPACT_ATOMS: atom_id res chain seq x y z
N MET A 1 -30.18 -4.87 -52.01
CA MET A 1 -30.32 -4.27 -50.67
C MET A 1 -28.97 -4.31 -50.01
N ASP A 2 -28.25 -3.22 -50.17
CA ASP A 2 -26.90 -3.07 -49.58
C ASP A 2 -27.04 -2.56 -48.15
N GLN A 3 -26.52 -3.31 -47.17
CA GLN A 3 -26.46 -2.88 -45.79
C GLN A 3 -25.16 -2.04 -45.62
N PRO A 4 -25.21 -0.85 -44.99
CA PRO A 4 -24.03 -0.10 -44.70
C PRO A 4 -23.21 -0.75 -43.60
N VAL A 5 -21.97 -1.11 -43.92
CA VAL A 5 -20.96 -1.55 -42.91
C VAL A 5 -20.59 -0.34 -42.09
N LEU A 6 -21.05 -0.31 -40.83
CA LEU A 6 -20.61 0.67 -39.81
C LEU A 6 -19.13 0.41 -39.49
N SER A 7 -18.26 1.17 -40.12
CA SER A 7 -16.84 1.22 -39.72
C SER A 7 -16.70 2.05 -38.47
N TRP A 8 -16.40 1.38 -37.35
CA TRP A 8 -16.05 2.00 -36.08
C TRP A 8 -14.63 2.57 -36.16
N PRO A 9 -14.38 3.85 -35.83
CA PRO A 9 -13.02 4.36 -35.81
C PRO A 9 -12.29 3.81 -34.59
N VAL A 10 -11.49 2.77 -34.77
CA VAL A 10 -10.51 2.32 -33.78
C VAL A 10 -9.29 3.23 -33.90
N SER A 11 -9.34 4.37 -33.24
CA SER A 11 -8.16 5.22 -33.01
C SER A 11 -8.15 5.69 -31.56
N ALA A 12 -7.97 4.76 -30.62
CA ALA A 12 -7.37 5.10 -29.35
C ALA A 12 -5.86 5.16 -29.60
N GLY A 13 -5.32 6.36 -29.81
CA GLY A 13 -3.89 6.59 -30.00
C GLY A 13 -3.11 5.97 -28.85
N ARG A 14 -2.36 4.90 -29.13
CA ARG A 14 -1.33 4.40 -28.22
C ARG A 14 -0.30 5.50 -28.10
N ALA A 15 -0.20 6.13 -26.90
CA ALA A 15 0.86 7.07 -26.58
C ALA A 15 2.22 6.49 -27.03
N GLU A 16 3.03 7.28 -27.69
CA GLU A 16 4.34 6.84 -28.18
C GLU A 16 5.24 6.38 -27.01
N PRO A 17 6.21 5.47 -27.29
CA PRO A 17 7.13 4.99 -26.24
C PRO A 17 7.86 6.12 -25.51
N ALA A 18 8.20 7.20 -26.21
CA ALA A 18 8.85 8.39 -25.65
C ALA A 18 7.94 9.13 -24.66
N GLU A 19 6.66 9.35 -24.99
CA GLU A 19 5.69 9.98 -24.08
C GLU A 19 5.48 9.18 -22.80
N ARG A 20 5.47 7.84 -22.90
CA ARG A 20 5.35 6.95 -21.73
C ARG A 20 6.60 7.02 -20.85
N ALA A 21 7.79 7.10 -21.43
CA ALA A 21 9.05 7.25 -20.70
C ALA A 21 9.11 8.60 -19.97
N ASP A 22 8.71 9.68 -20.62
CA ASP A 22 8.66 11.02 -20.00
C ASP A 22 7.59 11.10 -18.89
N ALA A 23 6.43 10.50 -19.09
CA ALA A 23 5.40 10.42 -18.07
C ALA A 23 5.85 9.62 -16.83
N ALA A 24 6.61 8.54 -17.04
CA ALA A 24 7.19 7.75 -15.97
C ALA A 24 8.30 8.50 -15.23
N ARG A 25 9.15 9.23 -15.96
CA ARG A 25 10.20 10.09 -15.39
C ARG A 25 9.59 11.22 -14.55
N ASN A 26 8.62 11.94 -15.08
CA ASN A 26 7.92 13.01 -14.38
C ASN A 26 7.21 12.50 -13.13
N ARG A 27 6.60 11.30 -13.19
CA ARG A 27 5.99 10.68 -12.00
C ARG A 27 7.02 10.43 -10.91
N ARG A 28 8.21 9.90 -11.24
CA ARG A 28 9.28 9.66 -10.27
C ARG A 28 9.78 10.95 -9.63
N LEU A 29 10.00 12.01 -10.43
CA LEU A 29 10.40 13.33 -9.94
C LEU A 29 9.37 13.90 -8.96
N LEU A 30 8.09 13.85 -9.32
CA LEU A 30 6.99 14.32 -8.46
C LEU A 30 6.91 13.54 -7.15
N LEU A 31 7.03 12.22 -7.18
CA LEU A 31 6.99 11.41 -5.95
C LEU A 31 8.23 11.62 -5.08
N ALA A 32 9.41 11.85 -5.67
CA ALA A 32 10.63 12.20 -4.93
C ALA A 32 10.46 13.55 -4.21
N ALA A 33 10.05 14.59 -4.95
CA ALA A 33 9.78 15.90 -4.37
C ALA A 33 8.70 15.87 -3.28
N ALA A 34 7.64 15.07 -3.46
CA ALA A 34 6.59 14.91 -2.46
C ALA A 34 7.10 14.25 -1.18
N ARG A 35 7.99 13.22 -1.26
CA ARG A 35 8.60 12.59 -0.08
C ARG A 35 9.50 13.56 0.68
N GLU A 36 10.33 14.33 -0.03
CA GLU A 36 11.17 15.36 0.58
C GLU A 36 10.33 16.38 1.34
N MET A 37 9.25 16.90 0.71
CA MET A 37 8.33 17.84 1.35
C MET A 37 7.65 17.25 2.58
N LEU A 38 7.27 15.96 2.55
CA LEU A 38 6.68 15.29 3.72
C LEU A 38 7.67 15.21 4.88
N THR A 39 8.93 14.91 4.58
CA THR A 39 9.98 14.79 5.60
C THR A 39 10.37 16.16 6.18
N GLU A 40 10.47 17.18 5.35
CA GLU A 40 10.93 18.53 5.75
C GLU A 40 9.79 19.35 6.39
N ASP A 41 8.61 19.32 5.81
CA ASP A 41 7.52 20.26 6.09
C ASP A 41 6.28 19.60 6.70
N GLY A 42 6.16 18.30 6.61
CA GLY A 42 4.97 17.54 7.02
C GLY A 42 3.85 17.52 5.98
N ALA A 43 2.83 16.69 6.26
CA ALA A 43 1.72 16.45 5.32
C ALA A 43 0.92 17.72 5.02
N ASP A 44 0.68 18.57 6.01
CA ASP A 44 -0.19 19.75 5.88
C ASP A 44 0.32 20.76 4.86
N LYS A 45 1.62 20.87 4.70
CA LYS A 45 2.25 21.80 3.77
C LYS A 45 2.41 21.26 2.35
N LEU A 46 2.09 20.00 2.10
CA LEU A 46 2.13 19.41 0.76
C LEU A 46 0.88 19.83 -0.01
N THR A 47 1.04 20.77 -0.95
CA THR A 47 0.00 21.24 -1.86
C THR A 47 0.38 20.99 -3.31
N MET A 48 -0.61 21.00 -4.21
CA MET A 48 -0.38 20.81 -5.66
C MET A 48 0.58 21.86 -6.23
N ASP A 49 0.44 23.12 -5.79
CA ASP A 49 1.25 24.23 -6.28
C ASP A 49 2.70 24.12 -5.80
N ARG A 50 2.91 23.88 -4.51
CA ARG A 50 4.25 23.71 -3.95
C ARG A 50 4.96 22.48 -4.53
N LEU A 51 4.22 21.40 -4.79
CA LEU A 51 4.78 20.23 -5.43
C LEU A 51 5.22 20.53 -6.86
N ALA A 52 4.44 21.30 -7.63
CA ALA A 52 4.79 21.72 -8.99
C ALA A 52 6.08 22.56 -8.99
N GLU A 53 6.17 23.54 -8.09
CA GLU A 53 7.34 24.39 -7.90
C GLU A 53 8.58 23.57 -7.51
N ARG A 54 8.48 22.72 -6.48
CA ARG A 54 9.58 21.89 -6.00
C ARG A 54 10.11 20.92 -7.05
N ALA A 55 9.22 20.34 -7.86
CA ALA A 55 9.58 19.40 -8.91
C ALA A 55 10.04 20.08 -10.22
N GLY A 56 9.96 21.41 -10.33
CA GLY A 56 10.27 22.14 -11.56
C GLY A 56 9.32 21.82 -12.70
N LEU A 57 8.07 21.47 -12.42
CA LEU A 57 7.07 21.07 -13.41
C LEU A 57 5.86 22.01 -13.38
N GLY A 58 5.19 22.12 -14.53
CA GLY A 58 3.98 22.95 -14.62
C GLY A 58 2.82 22.39 -13.76
N LYS A 59 2.02 23.30 -13.13
CA LYS A 59 0.84 22.94 -12.34
C LYS A 59 -0.12 21.98 -13.07
N GLY A 60 -0.36 22.21 -14.37
CA GLY A 60 -1.19 21.34 -15.22
C GLY A 60 -0.69 19.89 -15.29
N THR A 61 0.63 19.68 -15.20
CA THR A 61 1.22 18.33 -15.17
C THR A 61 0.89 17.61 -13.87
N VAL A 62 1.00 18.32 -12.74
CA VAL A 62 0.66 17.77 -11.41
C VAL A 62 -0.83 17.44 -11.33
N PHE A 63 -1.70 18.37 -11.75
CA PHE A 63 -3.15 18.16 -11.77
C PHE A 63 -3.55 16.98 -12.67
N ARG A 64 -3.01 16.90 -13.87
CA ARG A 64 -3.26 15.77 -14.78
C ARG A 64 -2.83 14.43 -14.19
N ARG A 65 -1.79 14.43 -13.34
CA ARG A 65 -1.22 13.19 -12.78
C ARG A 65 -1.93 12.71 -11.54
N PHE A 66 -2.30 13.60 -10.65
CA PHE A 66 -2.81 13.25 -9.33
C PHE A 66 -4.29 13.66 -9.10
N GLY A 67 -4.80 14.59 -9.90
CA GLY A 67 -6.16 15.10 -9.78
C GLY A 67 -6.36 15.98 -8.55
N THR A 68 -6.05 15.48 -7.37
CA THR A 68 -6.23 16.14 -6.08
C THR A 68 -5.00 15.99 -5.17
N ARG A 69 -4.97 16.76 -4.08
CA ARG A 69 -3.97 16.59 -3.02
C ARG A 69 -4.01 15.16 -2.44
N ALA A 70 -5.20 14.62 -2.18
CA ALA A 70 -5.36 13.23 -1.74
C ALA A 70 -4.81 12.23 -2.77
N GLY A 71 -4.88 12.55 -4.06
CA GLY A 71 -4.27 11.74 -5.13
C GLY A 71 -2.75 11.68 -5.06
N ILE A 72 -2.07 12.74 -4.56
CA ILE A 72 -0.62 12.70 -4.32
C ILE A 72 -0.31 11.67 -3.22
N PHE A 73 -1.01 11.75 -2.08
CA PHE A 73 -0.82 10.84 -0.96
C PHE A 73 -1.12 9.38 -1.35
N ARG A 74 -2.18 9.17 -2.13
CA ARG A 74 -2.51 7.84 -2.68
C ARG A 74 -1.39 7.30 -3.55
N ALA A 75 -0.81 8.12 -4.43
CA ALA A 75 0.29 7.71 -5.29
C ALA A 75 1.60 7.43 -4.51
N LEU A 76 1.85 8.15 -3.41
CA LEU A 76 2.95 7.88 -2.49
C LEU A 76 2.78 6.54 -1.77
N LEU A 77 1.57 6.27 -1.28
CA LEU A 77 1.24 5.01 -0.62
C LEU A 77 1.36 3.82 -1.58
N ASP A 78 0.85 3.96 -2.81
CA ASP A 78 0.97 2.93 -3.86
C ASP A 78 2.43 2.63 -4.23
N ASP A 79 3.29 3.63 -4.16
CA ASP A 79 4.72 3.48 -4.46
C ASP A 79 5.48 2.78 -3.32
N ALA A 80 5.17 3.15 -2.08
CA ALA A 80 5.68 2.48 -0.89
C ALA A 80 5.23 1.02 -0.82
N GLU A 81 3.96 0.76 -1.13
CA GLU A 81 3.40 -0.60 -1.18
C GLU A 81 4.11 -1.48 -2.23
N ARG A 82 4.42 -0.93 -3.41
CA ARG A 82 5.19 -1.67 -4.43
C ARG A 82 6.59 -2.03 -3.94
N SER A 83 7.28 -1.09 -3.29
CA SER A 83 8.60 -1.35 -2.71
C SER A 83 8.55 -2.40 -1.61
N PHE A 84 7.51 -2.37 -0.77
CA PHE A 84 7.27 -3.40 0.24
C PHE A 84 7.02 -4.78 -0.39
N GLN A 85 6.20 -4.84 -1.45
CA GLN A 85 5.93 -6.08 -2.18
C GLN A 85 7.21 -6.66 -2.83
N GLU A 86 8.04 -5.80 -3.42
CA GLU A 86 9.32 -6.20 -3.99
C GLU A 86 10.23 -6.83 -2.92
N LEU A 87 10.30 -6.20 -1.73
CA LEU A 87 11.06 -6.73 -0.60
C LEU A 87 10.56 -8.10 -0.13
N VAL A 88 9.24 -8.31 -0.10
CA VAL A 88 8.61 -9.58 0.27
C VAL A 88 8.88 -10.69 -0.77
N LEU A 89 8.92 -10.32 -2.06
CA LEU A 89 9.05 -11.28 -3.15
C LEU A 89 10.49 -11.62 -3.49
N THR A 90 11.42 -10.67 -3.36
CA THR A 90 12.81 -10.81 -3.84
C THR A 90 13.86 -10.42 -2.81
N GLY A 91 13.45 -9.89 -1.64
CA GLY A 91 14.37 -9.48 -0.58
C GLY A 91 15.01 -10.65 0.16
N PRO A 92 15.89 -10.35 1.13
CA PRO A 92 16.57 -11.37 1.91
C PRO A 92 15.62 -12.09 2.90
N PRO A 93 15.94 -13.34 3.29
CA PRO A 93 15.22 -14.01 4.37
C PRO A 93 15.42 -13.28 5.72
N PRO A 94 14.49 -13.39 6.68
CA PRO A 94 13.31 -14.26 6.63
C PRO A 94 12.09 -13.67 5.93
N LEU A 95 12.09 -12.40 5.53
CA LEU A 95 10.94 -11.75 4.86
C LEU A 95 10.79 -12.26 3.42
N GLY A 96 11.87 -12.22 2.66
CA GLY A 96 11.93 -12.78 1.32
C GLY A 96 12.02 -14.31 1.28
N PRO A 97 12.20 -14.88 0.07
CA PRO A 97 12.34 -16.32 -0.11
C PRO A 97 13.56 -16.93 0.62
N GLY A 98 13.50 -18.23 0.92
CA GLY A 98 14.62 -19.00 1.46
C GLY A 98 14.52 -19.34 2.96
N ALA A 99 13.57 -18.78 3.69
CA ALA A 99 13.29 -19.18 5.07
C ALA A 99 12.06 -20.12 5.15
N PRO A 100 11.89 -20.88 6.26
CA PRO A 100 10.71 -21.70 6.50
C PRO A 100 9.42 -20.85 6.45
N PRO A 101 8.29 -21.40 5.95
CA PRO A 101 7.05 -20.66 5.76
C PRO A 101 6.54 -19.96 7.04
N LEU A 102 6.70 -20.61 8.19
CA LEU A 102 6.31 -20.04 9.49
C LEU A 102 7.14 -18.80 9.84
N ASP A 103 8.45 -18.87 9.65
CA ASP A 103 9.35 -17.75 9.94
C ASP A 103 9.10 -16.58 8.98
N ARG A 104 8.83 -16.89 7.71
CA ARG A 104 8.41 -15.90 6.72
C ARG A 104 7.10 -15.22 7.11
N LEU A 105 6.11 -15.98 7.57
CA LEU A 105 4.81 -15.45 7.98
C LEU A 105 4.95 -14.52 9.21
N VAL A 106 5.77 -14.90 10.16
CA VAL A 106 6.09 -14.05 11.33
C VAL A 106 6.80 -12.77 10.89
N ALA A 107 7.83 -12.88 10.03
CA ALA A 107 8.57 -11.73 9.51
C ALA A 107 7.70 -10.81 8.67
N TYR A 108 6.83 -11.37 7.84
CA TYR A 108 5.88 -10.61 7.02
C TYR A 108 4.98 -9.74 7.88
N GLY A 109 4.35 -10.30 8.91
CA GLY A 109 3.45 -9.51 9.75
C GLY A 109 4.19 -8.41 10.54
N ARG A 110 5.40 -8.69 11.03
CA ARG A 110 6.23 -7.66 11.68
C ARG A 110 6.57 -6.51 10.73
N ALA A 111 7.02 -6.84 9.51
CA ALA A 111 7.34 -5.85 8.49
C ALA A 111 6.09 -5.08 8.04
N ARG A 112 4.94 -5.76 7.88
CA ARG A 112 3.67 -5.12 7.52
C ARG A 112 3.18 -4.17 8.60
N ILE A 113 3.25 -4.52 9.85
CA ILE A 113 2.90 -3.64 10.98
C ILE A 113 3.79 -2.39 10.99
N ALA A 114 5.10 -2.53 10.83
CA ALA A 114 6.02 -1.40 10.73
C ALA A 114 5.66 -0.50 9.55
N PHE A 115 5.43 -1.07 8.38
CA PHE A 115 4.98 -0.36 7.18
C PHE A 115 3.69 0.44 7.40
N LEU A 116 2.68 -0.18 8.01
CA LEU A 116 1.39 0.46 8.25
C LEU A 116 1.51 1.65 9.22
N ILE A 117 2.33 1.52 10.25
CA ILE A 117 2.57 2.59 11.22
C ILE A 117 3.39 3.72 10.61
N GLU A 118 4.45 3.41 9.86
CA GLU A 118 5.28 4.38 9.17
C GLU A 118 4.47 5.24 8.18
N HIS A 119 3.52 4.62 7.48
CA HIS A 119 2.71 5.30 6.47
C HIS A 119 1.33 5.77 6.98
N ARG A 120 1.10 5.73 8.31
CA ARG A 120 -0.20 6.07 8.92
C ARG A 120 -0.69 7.47 8.52
N ASP A 121 0.16 8.46 8.57
CA ASP A 121 -0.22 9.85 8.28
C ASP A 121 -0.47 10.08 6.80
N ILE A 122 0.27 9.38 5.93
CA ILE A 122 0.01 9.36 4.49
C ILE A 122 -1.36 8.70 4.21
N ALA A 123 -1.63 7.55 4.84
CA ALA A 123 -2.91 6.87 4.71
C ALA A 123 -4.07 7.76 5.19
N ARG A 124 -3.92 8.42 6.34
CA ARG A 124 -4.89 9.40 6.87
C ARG A 124 -5.14 10.55 5.89
N ALA A 125 -4.09 11.10 5.28
CA ALA A 125 -4.19 12.19 4.31
C ALA A 125 -4.82 11.78 2.95
N THR A 126 -5.03 10.49 2.69
CA THR A 126 -5.81 10.00 1.54
C THR A 126 -7.31 10.08 1.78
N LEU A 127 -7.75 10.25 3.04
CA LEU A 127 -9.16 10.32 3.42
C LEU A 127 -9.66 11.75 3.19
N ASP A 128 -10.21 12.01 2.03
CA ASP A 128 -10.77 13.33 1.64
C ASP A 128 -12.27 13.45 1.89
N GLY A 129 -12.86 12.49 2.60
CA GLY A 129 -14.30 12.43 2.87
C GLY A 129 -15.17 12.02 1.68
N SER A 130 -14.57 11.89 0.48
CA SER A 130 -15.28 11.53 -0.75
C SER A 130 -15.35 10.01 -0.99
N GLN A 131 -14.55 9.24 -0.28
CA GLN A 131 -14.51 7.80 -0.37
C GLN A 131 -14.58 7.17 1.02
N PRO A 132 -15.24 6.00 1.16
CA PRO A 132 -15.16 5.24 2.39
C PRO A 132 -13.70 4.94 2.69
N ILE A 133 -13.37 4.84 3.99
CA ILE A 133 -12.04 4.41 4.46
C ILE A 133 -11.59 3.27 3.54
N PRO A 134 -10.41 3.35 2.92
CA PRO A 134 -9.91 2.24 2.15
C PRO A 134 -9.92 1.04 3.07
N ALA A 135 -10.94 0.19 2.95
CA ALA A 135 -10.96 -1.06 3.68
C ALA A 135 -9.66 -1.77 3.35
N GLY A 136 -8.84 -1.95 4.35
CA GLY A 136 -7.45 -2.38 4.35
C GLY A 136 -6.98 -2.75 2.97
N SER A 137 -5.89 -2.27 2.57
CA SER A 137 -5.35 -2.29 1.21
C SER A 137 -6.20 -3.09 0.23
N ARG A 138 -6.74 -2.47 -0.81
CA ARG A 138 -7.28 -3.17 -1.99
C ARG A 138 -6.23 -4.11 -2.62
N THR A 139 -5.19 -4.40 -1.89
CA THR A 139 -4.10 -5.24 -2.31
C THR A 139 -4.42 -6.65 -1.89
N PRO A 140 -4.97 -7.46 -2.82
CA PRO A 140 -5.12 -8.90 -2.61
C PRO A 140 -3.79 -9.57 -2.22
N MET A 141 -2.68 -8.82 -2.31
CA MET A 141 -1.33 -9.32 -2.08
C MET A 141 -1.09 -9.80 -0.65
N SER A 142 -1.55 -9.07 0.39
CA SER A 142 -1.35 -9.55 1.76
C SER A 142 -2.08 -10.87 1.99
N GLN A 143 -3.35 -10.94 1.61
CA GLN A 143 -4.14 -12.16 1.73
C GLN A 143 -3.55 -13.30 0.89
N LEU A 144 -3.18 -13.01 -0.37
CA LEU A 144 -2.59 -14.02 -1.25
C LEU A 144 -1.25 -14.51 -0.71
N HIS A 145 -0.38 -13.62 -0.24
CA HIS A 145 0.92 -13.98 0.30
C HIS A 145 0.79 -14.84 1.56
N ILE A 146 -0.09 -14.44 2.50
CA ILE A 146 -0.39 -15.23 3.71
C ILE A 146 -0.92 -16.60 3.31
N ARG A 147 -1.88 -16.68 2.39
CA ARG A 147 -2.45 -17.94 1.90
C ARG A 147 -1.38 -18.86 1.31
N VAL A 148 -0.48 -18.32 0.48
CA VAL A 148 0.63 -19.08 -0.10
C VAL A 148 1.55 -19.65 0.98
N LEU A 149 1.88 -18.86 2.00
CA LEU A 149 2.71 -19.35 3.10
C LEU A 149 1.98 -20.42 3.93
N LEU A 150 0.70 -20.25 4.22
CA LEU A 150 -0.11 -21.23 4.93
C LEU A 150 -0.21 -22.56 4.15
N SER A 151 -0.33 -22.51 2.81
CA SER A 151 -0.39 -23.72 1.98
C SER A 151 0.91 -24.54 1.95
N GLN A 152 2.02 -23.96 2.39
CA GLN A 152 3.31 -24.62 2.52
C GLN A 152 3.52 -25.27 3.90
N MET A 153 2.54 -25.13 4.81
CA MET A 153 2.57 -25.69 6.16
C MET A 153 1.59 -26.86 6.27
N ASP A 154 1.92 -27.81 7.14
CA ASP A 154 1.00 -28.90 7.46
C ASP A 154 0.07 -28.47 8.61
N LEU A 155 -1.05 -27.84 8.26
CA LEU A 155 -2.04 -27.32 9.20
C LEU A 155 -3.24 -28.27 9.42
N GLY A 156 -3.21 -29.47 8.82
CA GLY A 156 -4.36 -30.38 8.83
C GLY A 156 -5.54 -29.82 8.00
N PRO A 157 -6.77 -30.29 8.26
CA PRO A 157 -7.96 -29.85 7.54
C PRO A 157 -8.36 -28.45 7.99
N ALA A 158 -7.82 -27.41 7.33
CA ALA A 158 -8.11 -26.01 7.60
C ALA A 158 -8.59 -25.30 6.34
N ASP A 159 -9.54 -24.39 6.49
CA ASP A 159 -9.91 -23.44 5.43
C ASP A 159 -8.84 -22.35 5.33
N LEU A 160 -7.86 -22.56 4.45
CA LEU A 160 -6.72 -21.65 4.28
C LEU A 160 -7.13 -20.28 3.72
N ASP A 161 -8.20 -20.20 2.95
CA ASP A 161 -8.70 -18.94 2.41
C ASP A 161 -9.29 -18.08 3.53
N MET A 162 -10.12 -18.68 4.38
CA MET A 162 -10.71 -17.99 5.52
C MET A 162 -9.64 -17.62 6.56
N LEU A 163 -8.69 -18.50 6.83
CA LEU A 163 -7.59 -18.22 7.73
C LEU A 163 -6.71 -17.06 7.22
N ALA A 164 -6.43 -16.99 5.92
CA ALA A 164 -5.69 -15.88 5.33
C ALA A 164 -6.45 -14.55 5.46
N ILE A 165 -7.77 -14.54 5.27
CA ILE A 165 -8.62 -13.36 5.49
C ILE A 165 -8.54 -12.91 6.95
N GLN A 166 -8.71 -13.83 7.90
CA GLN A 166 -8.67 -13.51 9.33
C GLN A 166 -7.31 -12.97 9.76
N LEU A 167 -6.22 -13.56 9.28
CA LEU A 167 -4.86 -13.08 9.57
C LEU A 167 -4.59 -11.73 8.93
N THR A 168 -5.09 -11.46 7.73
CA THR A 168 -4.99 -10.14 7.10
C THR A 168 -5.76 -9.11 7.93
N ALA A 169 -6.96 -9.41 8.38
CA ALA A 169 -7.75 -8.54 9.24
C ALA A 169 -7.05 -8.28 10.59
N ALA A 170 -6.36 -9.27 11.15
CA ALA A 170 -5.59 -9.10 12.38
C ALA A 170 -4.39 -8.14 12.21
N LEU A 171 -3.81 -8.04 11.01
CA LEU A 171 -2.76 -7.05 10.69
C LEU A 171 -3.32 -5.65 10.48
N ASP A 172 -4.40 -5.53 9.73
CA ASP A 172 -4.97 -4.24 9.34
C ASP A 172 -5.86 -3.64 10.44
N GLY A 173 -6.49 -4.49 11.26
CA GLY A 173 -7.44 -4.09 12.30
C GLY A 173 -6.91 -3.04 13.28
N PRO A 174 -5.72 -3.19 13.89
CA PRO A 174 -5.18 -2.19 14.79
C PRO A 174 -5.00 -0.81 14.13
N LEU A 175 -4.56 -0.77 12.87
CA LEU A 175 -4.44 0.48 12.13
C LEU A 175 -5.81 1.11 11.88
N LEU A 176 -6.79 0.33 11.41
CA LEU A 176 -8.13 0.82 11.11
C LEU A 176 -8.83 1.36 12.35
N LEU A 177 -8.66 0.70 13.51
CA LEU A 177 -9.25 1.13 14.77
C LEU A 177 -8.67 2.46 15.28
N TYR A 178 -7.41 2.74 14.98
CA TYR A 178 -6.71 3.92 15.50
C TYR A 178 -6.41 5.00 14.42
N LEU A 179 -6.79 4.78 13.16
CA LEU A 179 -6.60 5.78 12.10
C LEU A 179 -7.31 7.11 12.39
N SER A 180 -8.48 7.03 13.02
CA SER A 180 -9.31 8.20 13.35
C SER A 180 -9.13 8.66 14.79
N ALA A 181 -8.29 7.98 15.60
CA ALA A 181 -8.03 8.39 16.97
C ALA A 181 -7.10 9.61 16.97
N ASP A 182 -7.46 10.65 17.69
CA ASP A 182 -6.56 11.74 18.01
C ASP A 182 -5.40 11.20 18.85
N ASP A 183 -4.22 11.82 18.74
CA ASP A 183 -3.02 11.41 19.49
C ASP A 183 -3.21 11.49 21.02
N LEU A 184 -4.29 12.14 21.46
CA LEU A 184 -4.71 12.29 22.86
C LEU A 184 -5.80 11.30 23.28
N ALA A 185 -6.22 10.37 22.40
CA ALA A 185 -7.27 9.41 22.73
C ALA A 185 -6.80 8.44 23.82
N GLU A 186 -7.64 8.23 24.81
CA GLU A 186 -7.44 7.18 25.82
C GLU A 186 -8.41 6.01 25.56
N PRO A 187 -7.93 4.76 25.61
CA PRO A 187 -6.52 4.37 25.84
C PRO A 187 -5.61 4.65 24.63
N ALA A 188 -4.36 5.02 24.92
CA ALA A 188 -3.36 5.26 23.89
C ALA A 188 -3.24 4.05 22.93
N PRO A 189 -3.03 4.28 21.63
CA PRO A 189 -2.89 3.20 20.66
C PRO A 189 -1.72 2.27 21.04
N PRO A 190 -1.83 0.96 20.78
CA PRO A 190 -0.76 0.02 21.08
C PRO A 190 0.48 0.34 20.23
N THR A 191 1.66 0.22 20.83
CA THR A 191 2.93 0.43 20.14
C THR A 191 3.16 -0.62 19.05
N ALA A 192 3.95 -0.28 18.03
CA ALA A 192 4.37 -1.20 16.96
C ALA A 192 4.90 -2.52 17.52
N ASP A 193 5.77 -2.45 18.53
CA ASP A 193 6.36 -3.64 19.17
C ASP A 193 5.33 -4.52 19.87
N ARG A 194 4.33 -3.91 20.50
CA ARG A 194 3.25 -4.66 21.14
C ARG A 194 2.41 -5.42 20.12
N ILE A 195 2.06 -4.76 19.01
CA ILE A 195 1.30 -5.38 17.93
C ILE A 195 2.13 -6.49 17.27
N ALA A 196 3.43 -6.26 17.03
CA ALA A 196 4.33 -7.23 16.43
C ALA A 196 4.55 -8.47 17.30
N ARG A 197 4.62 -8.31 18.65
CA ARG A 197 4.66 -9.45 19.57
C ARG A 197 3.34 -10.22 19.56
N ALA A 198 2.21 -9.53 19.61
CA ALA A 198 0.90 -10.16 19.54
C ALA A 198 0.71 -10.95 18.23
N TRP A 199 1.18 -10.41 17.10
CA TRP A 199 1.20 -11.12 15.83
C TRP A 199 2.04 -12.40 15.91
N HIS A 200 3.27 -12.30 16.39
CA HIS A 200 4.13 -13.47 16.57
C HIS A 200 3.46 -14.58 17.37
N ASP A 201 2.84 -14.22 18.52
CA ASP A 201 2.18 -15.18 19.40
C ASP A 201 0.93 -15.78 18.73
N LEU A 202 0.16 -14.97 18.00
CA LEU A 202 -0.99 -15.44 17.22
C LEU A 202 -0.56 -16.49 16.20
N ILE A 203 0.45 -16.20 15.38
CA ILE A 203 0.95 -17.10 14.33
C ILE A 203 1.49 -18.39 14.94
N ARG A 204 2.28 -18.28 16.01
CA ARG A 204 2.81 -19.46 16.72
C ARG A 204 1.71 -20.38 17.27
N ARG A 205 0.58 -19.81 17.71
CA ARG A 205 -0.56 -20.60 18.20
C ARG A 205 -1.42 -21.16 17.08
N ALA A 206 -1.71 -20.35 16.05
CA ALA A 206 -2.55 -20.75 14.93
C ALA A 206 -1.89 -21.83 14.03
N CYS A 207 -0.56 -21.84 13.96
CA CYS A 207 0.21 -22.79 13.12
C CYS A 207 0.94 -23.88 13.91
N ARG A 208 0.67 -24.04 15.22
CA ARG A 208 1.13 -25.21 15.98
C ARG A 208 0.22 -26.40 15.70
N ARG A 209 0.86 -27.56 15.47
CA ARG A 209 0.24 -28.86 15.70
C ARG A 209 0.22 -29.18 17.17
#